data_d69d64f582061c0f6cd95422064bc20c
#
_entry.id   d69d64f582061c0f6cd95422064bc20c
#
_cell.length_a   1.000
_cell.length_b   1.000
_cell.length_c   1.000
_cell.angle_alpha   90.00
_cell.angle_beta   90.00
_cell.angle_gamma   90.00
#
_symmetry.space_group_name_H-M   'P 1'
#
loop_
_entity.id
_entity.type
_entity.pdbx_description
1 polymer ?
#
loop_
_entity_poly.entity_id
_entity_poly.type
_entity_poly.pdbx_seq_one_letter_code
_entity_poly.pdbx_strand_id
1 'polypeptide(L)'
;MANTLKIKVNGRVHDVAASPNTPLLYVLRNELRLNGPRFGCGLAQCGSCSVLHDGKEIRACITPVAAVAKGTVTTLEGLPALWKAKARTTAKADDLHPVQQAWIEEQVPQCGYCQNGMMIKATELLNKVKRPTEDQIKSHMNTHLCRCGTYPRITKAIQRASATMAKGA
;
A
#
# COMPACT_ATOMS: atom_id res chain seq x y z
N MET A 1 -33.38 8.79 1.69
CA MET A 1 -32.61 7.56 1.38
C MET A 1 -31.16 7.94 1.34
N ALA A 2 -30.33 7.38 2.19
CA ALA A 2 -28.89 7.67 2.15
C ALA A 2 -28.34 7.12 0.82
N ASN A 3 -27.76 8.00 0.01
CA ASN A 3 -27.05 7.59 -1.21
C ASN A 3 -25.83 6.78 -0.80
N THR A 4 -25.92 5.47 -0.82
CA THR A 4 -24.77 4.59 -0.59
C THR A 4 -23.83 4.67 -1.78
N LEU A 5 -22.58 4.98 -1.52
CA LEU A 5 -21.53 5.00 -2.53
C LEU A 5 -20.89 3.61 -2.62
N LYS A 6 -20.71 3.08 -3.83
CA LYS A 6 -20.01 1.79 -4.03
C LYS A 6 -18.54 2.03 -4.33
N ILE A 7 -17.66 1.36 -3.59
CA ILE A 7 -16.23 1.35 -3.85
C ILE A 7 -15.70 -0.08 -3.87
N LYS A 8 -14.67 -0.34 -4.70
CA LYS A 8 -14.02 -1.65 -4.75
C LYS A 8 -12.71 -1.62 -3.98
N VAL A 9 -12.62 -2.40 -2.90
CA VAL A 9 -11.44 -2.48 -2.04
C VAL A 9 -11.00 -3.94 -1.89
N ASN A 10 -9.72 -4.20 -2.14
CA ASN A 10 -9.11 -5.55 -2.04
C ASN A 10 -9.91 -6.63 -2.79
N GLY A 11 -10.39 -6.29 -3.98
CA GLY A 11 -11.14 -7.20 -4.85
C GLY A 11 -12.63 -7.34 -4.52
N ARG A 12 -13.13 -6.73 -3.44
CA ARG A 12 -14.56 -6.77 -3.04
C ARG A 12 -15.22 -5.42 -3.22
N VAL A 13 -16.49 -5.42 -3.61
CA VAL A 13 -17.32 -4.21 -3.67
C VAL A 13 -17.97 -3.99 -2.31
N HIS A 14 -17.91 -2.77 -1.81
CA HIS A 14 -18.49 -2.35 -0.54
C HIS A 14 -19.46 -1.20 -0.76
N ASP A 15 -20.61 -1.27 -0.13
CA ASP A 15 -21.53 -0.14 0.02
C ASP A 15 -21.10 0.66 1.26
N VAL A 16 -20.77 1.94 1.07
CA VAL A 16 -20.31 2.82 2.15
C VAL A 16 -21.31 3.93 2.40
N ALA A 17 -21.56 4.21 3.68
CA ALA A 17 -22.52 5.23 4.11
C ALA A 17 -21.92 6.64 4.18
N ALA A 18 -20.60 6.75 4.06
CA ALA A 18 -19.89 8.02 4.14
C ALA A 18 -20.32 9.01 3.04
N SER A 19 -20.31 10.29 3.37
CA SER A 19 -20.48 11.36 2.39
C SER A 19 -19.42 11.25 1.27
N PRO A 20 -19.75 11.60 0.01
CA PRO A 20 -18.82 11.55 -1.12
C PRO A 20 -17.48 12.27 -0.88
N ASN A 21 -17.50 13.34 -0.09
CA ASN A 21 -16.31 14.15 0.25
C ASN A 21 -15.53 13.64 1.47
N THR A 22 -16.02 12.58 2.14
CA THR A 22 -15.30 11.98 3.27
C THR A 22 -13.94 11.46 2.81
N PRO A 23 -12.83 11.79 3.52
CA PRO A 23 -11.54 11.22 3.18
C PRO A 23 -11.56 9.69 3.21
N LEU A 24 -11.03 9.08 2.17
CA LEU A 24 -11.00 7.63 1.99
C LEU A 24 -10.42 6.89 3.23
N LEU A 25 -9.44 7.52 3.89
CA LEU A 25 -8.81 6.95 5.08
C LEU A 25 -9.83 6.59 6.17
N TYR A 26 -10.80 7.46 6.42
CA TYR A 26 -11.82 7.21 7.45
C TYR A 26 -12.78 6.09 7.04
N VAL A 27 -13.14 6.02 5.77
CA VAL A 27 -13.96 4.91 5.25
C VAL A 27 -13.23 3.59 5.40
N LEU A 28 -11.97 3.51 4.98
CA LEU A 28 -11.16 2.30 5.10
C LEU A 28 -11.01 1.84 6.55
N ARG A 29 -10.79 2.77 7.48
CA ARG A 29 -10.57 2.43 8.89
C ARG A 29 -11.84 2.20 9.70
N ASN A 30 -12.83 3.06 9.54
CA ASN A 30 -14.01 3.08 10.42
C ASN A 30 -15.12 2.16 9.90
N GLU A 31 -15.41 2.20 8.59
CA GLU A 31 -16.46 1.37 8.01
C GLU A 31 -15.93 -0.02 7.61
N LEU A 32 -14.79 -0.07 6.93
CA LEU A 32 -14.23 -1.34 6.44
C LEU A 32 -13.27 -2.02 7.45
N ARG A 33 -12.93 -1.35 8.55
CA ARG A 33 -12.08 -1.85 9.65
C ARG A 33 -10.69 -2.33 9.17
N LEU A 34 -10.16 -1.70 8.12
CA LEU A 34 -8.83 -1.98 7.61
C LEU A 34 -7.79 -1.16 8.38
N ASN A 35 -6.82 -1.83 8.98
CA ASN A 35 -5.83 -1.23 9.88
C ASN A 35 -4.50 -0.85 9.20
N GLY A 36 -4.26 -1.30 7.96
CA GLY A 36 -3.06 -0.97 7.20
C GLY A 36 -2.90 0.54 7.05
N PRO A 37 -3.82 1.27 6.38
CA PRO A 37 -3.72 2.72 6.22
C PRO A 37 -3.86 3.43 7.57
N ARG A 38 -2.91 4.35 7.89
CA ARG A 38 -2.87 5.03 9.19
C ARG A 38 -2.91 6.55 9.04
N PHE A 39 -3.58 7.22 9.95
CA PHE A 39 -3.57 8.68 10.03
C PHE A 39 -2.22 9.14 10.59
N GLY A 40 -1.51 9.99 9.85
CA GLY A 40 -0.28 10.63 10.32
C GLY A 40 -0.42 12.15 10.25
N CYS A 41 0.00 12.77 9.15
CA CYS A 41 -0.03 14.24 9.01
C CYS A 41 -1.40 14.82 8.62
N GLY A 42 -2.27 14.05 7.96
CA GLY A 42 -3.54 14.57 7.39
C GLY A 42 -3.37 15.49 6.17
N LEU A 43 -2.15 15.73 5.70
CA LEU A 43 -1.76 16.73 4.71
C LEU A 43 -1.04 16.13 3.49
N ALA A 44 -1.19 14.84 3.23
CA ALA A 44 -0.53 14.11 2.15
C ALA A 44 1.02 14.09 2.19
N GLN A 45 1.66 14.48 3.29
CA GLN A 45 3.12 14.64 3.36
C GLN A 45 3.85 13.37 3.84
N CYS A 46 3.31 12.65 4.85
CA CYS A 46 4.05 11.58 5.53
C CYS A 46 3.94 10.20 4.89
N GLY A 47 2.91 9.92 4.11
CA GLY A 47 2.68 8.64 3.45
C GLY A 47 2.07 7.51 4.29
N SER A 48 1.90 7.65 5.60
CA SER A 48 1.36 6.58 6.45
C SER A 48 -0.02 6.06 6.04
N CYS A 49 -0.81 6.90 5.35
CA CYS A 49 -2.15 6.57 4.87
C CYS A 49 -2.18 6.02 3.43
N SER A 50 -1.04 5.79 2.80
CA SER A 50 -0.96 5.39 1.39
C SER A 50 -1.69 4.08 1.12
N VAL A 51 -2.38 4.05 -0.02
CA VAL A 51 -3.00 2.87 -0.63
C VAL A 51 -2.73 2.91 -2.13
N LEU A 52 -2.93 1.80 -2.84
CA LEU A 52 -2.90 1.79 -4.30
C LEU A 52 -4.32 2.01 -4.83
N HIS A 53 -4.47 2.90 -5.81
CA HIS A 53 -5.66 3.03 -6.65
C HIS A 53 -5.25 2.68 -8.08
N ASP A 54 -5.77 1.57 -8.60
CA ASP A 54 -5.38 1.00 -9.90
C ASP A 54 -3.86 0.87 -10.07
N GLY A 55 -3.17 0.46 -9.00
CA GLY A 55 -1.73 0.24 -8.99
C GLY A 55 -0.87 1.49 -8.77
N LYS A 56 -1.47 2.68 -8.67
CA LYS A 56 -0.78 3.94 -8.35
C LYS A 56 -1.01 4.32 -6.90
N GLU A 57 0.03 4.78 -6.22
CA GLU A 57 -0.06 5.24 -4.84
C GLU A 57 -0.85 6.54 -4.74
N ILE A 58 -1.79 6.59 -3.80
CA ILE A 58 -2.54 7.79 -3.42
C ILE A 58 -2.54 7.98 -1.90
N ARG A 59 -2.76 9.23 -1.46
CA ARG A 59 -2.85 9.61 -0.04
C ARG A 59 -4.29 9.58 0.44
N ALA A 60 -4.70 8.51 1.12
CA ALA A 60 -6.08 8.33 1.55
C ALA A 60 -6.59 9.41 2.51
N CYS A 61 -5.71 10.14 3.22
CA CYS A 61 -6.12 11.18 4.17
C CYS A 61 -6.69 12.43 3.52
N ILE A 62 -6.41 12.67 2.23
CA ILE A 62 -6.92 13.83 1.49
C ILE A 62 -7.76 13.45 0.27
N THR A 63 -7.78 12.18 -0.09
CA THR A 63 -8.54 11.69 -1.25
C THR A 63 -10.00 11.48 -0.85
N PRO A 64 -10.97 12.19 -1.47
CA PRO A 64 -12.39 11.94 -1.23
C PRO A 64 -12.78 10.51 -1.63
N VAL A 65 -13.67 9.86 -0.89
CA VAL A 65 -14.12 8.50 -1.20
C VAL A 65 -14.77 8.40 -2.58
N ALA A 66 -15.46 9.44 -3.04
CA ALA A 66 -16.03 9.47 -4.39
C ALA A 66 -14.98 9.41 -5.51
N ALA A 67 -13.75 9.88 -5.28
CA ALA A 67 -12.69 9.87 -6.26
C ALA A 67 -12.21 8.45 -6.61
N VAL A 68 -12.49 7.46 -5.74
CA VAL A 68 -12.12 6.05 -5.95
C VAL A 68 -13.32 5.16 -6.28
N ALA A 69 -14.50 5.74 -6.52
CA ALA A 69 -15.72 4.98 -6.89
C ALA A 69 -15.53 4.20 -8.21
N LYS A 70 -14.70 4.73 -9.12
CA LYS A 70 -14.24 4.02 -10.31
C LYS A 70 -12.84 3.49 -10.05
N GLY A 71 -12.60 2.22 -10.35
CA GLY A 71 -11.31 1.57 -10.14
C GLY A 71 -11.26 0.68 -8.90
N THR A 72 -10.08 0.31 -8.49
CA THR A 72 -9.84 -0.62 -7.37
C THR A 72 -8.82 -0.07 -6.40
N VAL A 73 -9.21 0.03 -5.14
CA VAL A 73 -8.30 0.36 -4.04
C VAL A 73 -7.68 -0.94 -3.51
N THR A 74 -6.35 -0.95 -3.38
CA THR A 74 -5.62 -2.03 -2.71
C THR A 74 -4.92 -1.47 -1.49
N THR A 75 -5.22 -2.02 -0.33
CA THR A 75 -4.55 -1.70 0.93
C THR A 75 -3.44 -2.72 1.21
N LEU A 76 -2.71 -2.54 2.31
CA LEU A 76 -1.64 -3.46 2.73
C LEU A 76 -2.15 -4.91 2.83
N GLU A 77 -3.38 -5.08 3.33
CA GLU A 77 -4.03 -6.38 3.50
C GLU A 77 -4.37 -7.05 2.16
N GLY A 78 -4.54 -6.26 1.10
CA GLY A 78 -4.85 -6.73 -0.24
C GLY A 78 -3.63 -7.09 -1.10
N LEU A 79 -2.40 -6.75 -0.66
CA LEU A 79 -1.19 -7.00 -1.44
C LEU A 79 -0.95 -8.48 -1.76
N PRO A 80 -1.16 -9.44 -0.84
CA PRO A 80 -0.99 -10.86 -1.15
C PRO A 80 -1.89 -11.32 -2.31
N ALA A 81 -3.17 -10.96 -2.27
CA ALA A 81 -4.10 -11.30 -3.34
C ALA A 81 -3.74 -10.63 -4.69
N LEU A 82 -3.30 -9.38 -4.63
CA LEU A 82 -2.82 -8.65 -5.82
C LEU A 82 -1.62 -9.35 -6.46
N TRP A 83 -0.67 -9.83 -5.65
CA TRP A 83 0.51 -10.55 -6.11
C TRP A 83 0.14 -11.86 -6.78
N LYS A 84 -0.71 -12.68 -6.13
CA LYS A 84 -1.20 -13.95 -6.69
C LYS A 84 -1.86 -13.79 -8.04
N ALA A 85 -2.71 -12.79 -8.17
CA ALA A 85 -3.40 -12.52 -9.43
C ALA A 85 -2.45 -12.18 -10.59
N LYS A 86 -1.30 -11.54 -10.29
CA LYS A 86 -0.31 -11.14 -11.31
C LYS A 86 0.68 -12.24 -11.65
N ALA A 87 1.18 -12.94 -10.64
CA ALA A 87 2.33 -13.84 -10.78
C ALA A 87 1.96 -15.18 -11.43
N ARG A 88 0.68 -15.51 -11.62
CA ARG A 88 0.21 -16.83 -12.07
C ARG A 88 0.86 -17.99 -11.31
N THR A 89 1.37 -17.73 -10.12
CA THR A 89 2.16 -18.68 -9.35
C THR A 89 1.26 -19.62 -8.57
N THR A 90 1.77 -20.82 -8.29
CA THR A 90 1.24 -21.79 -7.33
C THR A 90 1.39 -21.33 -5.88
N ALA A 91 1.51 -20.01 -5.64
CA ALA A 91 1.63 -19.44 -4.31
C ALA A 91 0.48 -19.90 -3.41
N LYS A 92 0.80 -20.41 -2.23
CA LYS A 92 -0.15 -20.92 -1.25
C LYS A 92 -1.05 -19.78 -0.73
N ALA A 93 -2.20 -20.14 -0.15
CA ALA A 93 -3.18 -19.17 0.32
C ALA A 93 -2.60 -18.11 1.28
N ASP A 94 -1.61 -18.51 2.09
CA ASP A 94 -1.02 -17.70 3.15
C ASP A 94 0.27 -16.95 2.75
N ASP A 95 0.69 -17.06 1.48
CA ASP A 95 1.92 -16.40 1.03
C ASP A 95 1.73 -14.87 0.99
N LEU A 96 2.62 -14.19 1.67
CA LEU A 96 2.70 -12.73 1.68
C LEU A 96 3.17 -12.20 0.30
N HIS A 97 2.87 -10.93 0.04
CA HIS A 97 3.50 -10.24 -1.08
C HIS A 97 5.02 -10.18 -0.88
N PRO A 98 5.87 -10.34 -1.92
CA PRO A 98 7.34 -10.31 -1.75
C PRO A 98 7.88 -9.09 -0.99
N VAL A 99 7.24 -7.94 -1.12
CA VAL A 99 7.57 -6.74 -0.31
C VAL A 99 7.31 -6.99 1.17
N GLN A 100 6.16 -7.58 1.54
CA GLN A 100 5.83 -7.86 2.94
C GLN A 100 6.78 -8.90 3.53
N GLN A 101 7.10 -9.95 2.77
CA GLN A 101 8.05 -10.99 3.19
C GLN A 101 9.45 -10.38 3.41
N ALA A 102 9.94 -9.56 2.48
CA ALA A 102 11.23 -8.89 2.62
C ALA A 102 11.29 -7.94 3.82
N TRP A 103 10.18 -7.29 4.17
CA TRP A 103 10.08 -6.46 5.38
C TRP A 103 10.28 -7.25 6.67
N ILE A 104 9.76 -8.48 6.73
CA ILE A 104 9.96 -9.39 7.87
C ILE A 104 11.42 -9.86 7.92
N GLU A 105 11.96 -10.32 6.80
CA GLU A 105 13.31 -10.86 6.71
C GLU A 105 14.40 -9.83 7.03
N GLU A 106 14.23 -8.58 6.60
CA GLU A 106 15.15 -7.47 6.91
C GLU A 106 14.83 -6.79 8.26
N GLN A 107 13.82 -7.27 9.00
CA GLN A 107 13.40 -6.72 10.29
C GLN A 107 13.24 -5.19 10.25
N VAL A 108 12.56 -4.69 9.21
CA VAL A 108 12.47 -3.26 8.90
C VAL A 108 11.83 -2.43 10.01
N PRO A 109 10.69 -2.85 10.63
CA PRO A 109 9.96 -2.00 11.56
C PRO A 109 10.71 -1.77 12.88
N GLN A 110 10.58 -0.54 13.41
CA GLN A 110 10.73 -0.26 14.83
C GLN A 110 9.34 -0.03 15.44
N CYS A 111 8.80 1.21 15.44
CA CYS A 111 7.43 1.44 15.91
C CYS A 111 6.34 0.86 14.98
N GLY A 112 6.65 0.59 13.74
CA GLY A 112 5.73 0.01 12.75
C GLY A 112 4.71 1.00 12.15
N TYR A 113 4.65 2.26 12.59
CA TYR A 113 3.56 3.16 12.21
C TYR A 113 3.55 3.53 10.72
N CYS A 114 4.71 3.86 10.15
CA CYS A 114 4.85 4.27 8.75
C CYS A 114 4.89 3.10 7.75
N GLN A 115 4.98 1.86 8.24
CA GLN A 115 5.35 0.72 7.39
C GLN A 115 4.27 0.37 6.36
N ASN A 116 3.00 0.64 6.64
CA ASN A 116 1.96 0.55 5.62
C ASN A 116 2.34 1.37 4.37
N GLY A 117 2.57 2.65 4.56
CA GLY A 117 2.89 3.54 3.44
C GLY A 117 4.19 3.17 2.74
N MET A 118 5.22 2.78 3.51
CA MET A 118 6.50 2.34 2.95
C MET A 118 6.33 1.11 2.04
N MET A 119 5.59 0.09 2.47
CA MET A 119 5.34 -1.11 1.66
C MET A 119 4.46 -0.82 0.43
N ILE A 120 3.43 0.01 0.56
CA ILE A 120 2.59 0.45 -0.57
C ILE A 120 3.43 1.17 -1.63
N LYS A 121 4.28 2.13 -1.20
CA LYS A 121 5.15 2.89 -2.09
C LYS A 121 6.22 2.01 -2.75
N ALA A 122 6.81 1.09 -2.00
CA ALA A 122 7.75 0.11 -2.54
C ALA A 122 7.08 -0.81 -3.58
N THR A 123 5.83 -1.23 -3.34
CA THR A 123 5.06 -2.04 -4.30
C THR A 123 4.79 -1.27 -5.59
N GLU A 124 4.44 0.02 -5.50
CA GLU A 124 4.29 0.87 -6.69
C GLU A 124 5.58 0.94 -7.51
N LEU A 125 6.73 1.13 -6.85
CA LEU A 125 8.04 1.16 -7.51
C LEU A 125 8.32 -0.15 -8.25
N LEU A 126 8.21 -1.28 -7.56
CA LEU A 126 8.55 -2.59 -8.11
C LEU A 126 7.57 -3.08 -9.19
N ASN A 127 6.36 -2.53 -9.22
CA ASN A 127 5.44 -2.74 -10.34
C ASN A 127 5.88 -2.02 -11.63
N LYS A 128 6.63 -0.92 -11.51
CA LYS A 128 7.12 -0.11 -12.63
C LYS A 128 8.55 -0.47 -13.05
N VAL A 129 9.42 -0.73 -12.06
CA VAL A 129 10.85 -0.97 -12.26
C VAL A 129 11.24 -2.28 -11.61
N LYS A 130 11.53 -3.32 -12.41
CA LYS A 130 11.82 -4.67 -11.91
C LYS A 130 13.09 -4.73 -11.05
N ARG A 131 14.11 -3.94 -11.39
CA ARG A 131 15.41 -3.90 -10.69
C ARG A 131 15.85 -2.44 -10.49
N PRO A 132 15.25 -1.74 -9.53
CA PRO A 132 15.62 -0.35 -9.27
C PRO A 132 17.03 -0.27 -8.67
N THR A 133 17.79 0.75 -9.09
CA THR A 133 19.05 1.12 -8.43
C THR A 133 18.76 1.70 -7.04
N GLU A 134 19.78 1.79 -6.19
CA GLU A 134 19.61 2.38 -4.86
C GLU A 134 19.16 3.84 -4.92
N ASP A 135 19.67 4.62 -5.87
CA ASP A 135 19.26 6.01 -6.07
C ASP A 135 17.82 6.14 -6.55
N GLN A 136 17.36 5.22 -7.41
CA GLN A 136 15.95 5.15 -7.80
C GLN A 136 15.05 4.80 -6.62
N ILE A 137 15.49 3.89 -5.74
CA ILE A 137 14.77 3.56 -4.50
C ILE A 137 14.69 4.80 -3.61
N LYS A 138 15.81 5.45 -3.31
CA LYS A 138 15.86 6.64 -2.46
C LYS A 138 14.97 7.75 -3.00
N SER A 139 15.09 8.07 -4.28
CA SER A 139 14.29 9.10 -4.94
C SER A 139 12.79 8.80 -4.86
N HIS A 140 12.38 7.56 -5.16
CA HIS A 140 10.98 7.17 -5.15
C HIS A 140 10.39 7.17 -3.73
N MET A 141 11.17 6.74 -2.73
CA MET A 141 10.75 6.66 -1.33
C MET A 141 10.81 7.99 -0.57
N ASN A 142 11.42 9.02 -1.13
CA ASN A 142 11.65 10.32 -0.46
C ASN A 142 10.37 11.05 -0.03
N THR A 143 9.22 10.67 -0.56
CA THR A 143 7.91 11.24 -0.21
C THR A 143 7.26 10.55 1.00
N HIS A 144 7.96 9.61 1.65
CA HIS A 144 7.47 8.86 2.80
C HIS A 144 8.38 9.03 4.01
N LEU A 145 7.78 9.34 5.15
CA LEU A 145 8.50 9.68 6.37
C LEU A 145 8.53 8.51 7.36
N CYS A 146 9.73 8.14 7.81
CA CYS A 146 9.93 7.24 8.93
C CYS A 146 10.66 7.97 10.06
N ARG A 147 9.96 8.27 11.18
CA ARG A 147 10.57 8.96 12.33
C ARG A 147 11.62 8.13 13.05
N CYS A 148 11.53 6.81 12.98
CA CYS A 148 12.52 5.88 13.53
C CYS A 148 13.80 5.73 12.68
N GLY A 149 13.82 6.29 11.47
CA GLY A 149 15.01 6.30 10.62
C GLY A 149 15.39 4.95 10.01
N THR A 150 14.43 4.03 9.80
CA THR A 150 14.73 2.68 9.30
C THR A 150 15.03 2.62 7.79
N TYR A 151 15.34 3.74 7.15
CA TYR A 151 15.57 3.85 5.70
C TYR A 151 16.61 2.86 5.14
N PRO A 152 17.77 2.58 5.82
CA PRO A 152 18.70 1.59 5.30
C PRO A 152 18.10 0.19 5.20
N ARG A 153 17.28 -0.22 6.18
CA ARG A 153 16.58 -1.51 6.16
C ARG A 153 15.48 -1.52 5.09
N ILE A 154 14.75 -0.42 4.92
CA ILE A 154 13.75 -0.25 3.85
C ILE A 154 14.41 -0.45 2.49
N THR A 155 15.54 0.18 2.22
CA THR A 155 16.28 0.04 0.96
C THR A 155 16.68 -1.42 0.71
N LYS A 156 17.25 -2.10 1.72
CA LYS A 156 17.61 -3.52 1.62
C LYS A 156 16.39 -4.41 1.35
N ALA A 157 15.28 -4.16 2.04
CA ALA A 157 14.05 -4.92 1.84
C ALA A 157 13.48 -4.74 0.42
N ILE A 158 13.53 -3.53 -0.13
CA ILE A 158 13.11 -3.29 -1.53
C ILE A 158 14.02 -4.05 -2.51
N GLN A 159 15.34 -4.03 -2.31
CA GLN A 159 16.29 -4.77 -3.14
C GLN A 159 16.01 -6.28 -3.08
N ARG A 160 15.78 -6.84 -1.89
CA ARG A 160 15.42 -8.24 -1.68
C ARG A 160 14.11 -8.60 -2.38
N ALA A 161 13.07 -7.80 -2.17
CA ALA A 161 11.76 -8.00 -2.83
C ALA A 161 11.88 -7.96 -4.36
N SER A 162 12.67 -7.02 -4.90
CA SER A 162 12.98 -6.92 -6.33
C SER A 162 13.60 -8.21 -6.87
N ALA A 163 14.59 -8.78 -6.17
CA ALA A 163 15.23 -10.02 -6.57
C ALA A 163 14.24 -11.21 -6.57
N THR A 164 13.36 -11.28 -5.57
CA THR A 164 12.32 -12.33 -5.49
C THR A 164 11.29 -12.18 -6.60
N MET A 165 10.80 -10.96 -6.85
CA MET A 165 9.81 -10.70 -7.90
C MET A 165 10.36 -10.96 -9.31
N ALA A 166 11.66 -10.74 -9.53
CA ALA A 166 12.31 -11.03 -10.82
C ALA A 166 12.46 -12.52 -11.11
N LYS A 167 12.46 -13.39 -10.08
CA LYS A 167 12.56 -14.86 -10.23
C LYS A 167 11.20 -15.52 -10.46
N GLY A 168 10.12 -14.89 -10.02
CA GLY A 168 8.74 -15.40 -10.11
C GLY A 168 7.90 -14.78 -11.22
N ALA A 169 8.51 -14.00 -12.11
CA ALA A 169 7.83 -13.31 -13.21
C ALA A 169 8.01 -14.04 -14.55
#